data_d371c60dc9168cabb5660ba85cfd62ba
#
_entry.id   d371c60dc9168cabb5660ba85cfd62ba
#
_cell.length_a   1.000
_cell.length_b   1.000
_cell.length_c   1.000
_cell.angle_alpha   90.00
_cell.angle_beta   90.00
_cell.angle_gamma   90.00
#
_symmetry.space_group_name_H-M   'P 1'
#
loop_
_entity.id
_entity.type
_entity.pdbx_description
1 polymer ?
#
loop_
_entity_poly.entity_id
_entity_poly.type
_entity_poly.pdbx_seq_one_letter_code
_entity_poly.pdbx_strand_id
1 'polypeptide(L)'
;MDFYTRYAAYQAAIEQYLEGLFSTDKPYGRLQEAMRYSLLGGGKRIRPVLTLEMARLGGIDWHLALPYACALELVHTYSLIHDDLPCMDDDNLRRGKPTCHKAYGETLAVLAGDALQPEAFRLIAEAPCMSAESRVEAIRVLSHAAGADGMVAGQVIDTLCGVSTQQELTGMYRLKTGVMISAAAELGCVASGMPATMRQQAIAFADKLGLAFQIRDDMLDVVGDEAVFGKPIGSDREEGKVTFVDVLGLEGCRTAVEECTRRAEEAILPWPDHDFLLTLAHSLEERKK
;
A
#
# COMPACT_ATOMS: atom_id res chain seq x y z
N MET A 1 -6.81 -21.16 -12.00
CA MET A 1 -6.48 -19.87 -12.71
C MET A 1 -5.04 -19.57 -12.34
N ASP A 2 -4.18 -19.27 -13.33
CA ASP A 2 -2.79 -18.91 -13.04
C ASP A 2 -2.68 -17.52 -12.38
N PHE A 3 -1.49 -17.22 -11.85
CA PHE A 3 -1.23 -15.98 -11.11
C PHE A 3 -1.55 -14.73 -11.94
N TYR A 4 -1.04 -14.64 -13.15
CA TYR A 4 -1.18 -13.42 -13.97
C TYR A 4 -2.62 -13.13 -14.36
N THR A 5 -3.37 -14.18 -14.70
CA THR A 5 -4.80 -14.08 -15.03
C THR A 5 -5.61 -13.62 -13.83
N ARG A 6 -5.34 -14.17 -12.64
CA ARG A 6 -6.03 -13.79 -11.39
C ARG A 6 -5.67 -12.37 -10.96
N TYR A 7 -4.39 -12.01 -11.03
CA TYR A 7 -3.92 -10.67 -10.71
C TYR A 7 -4.58 -9.62 -11.61
N ALA A 8 -4.62 -9.86 -12.91
CA ALA A 8 -5.27 -8.98 -13.89
C ALA A 8 -6.77 -8.84 -13.63
N ALA A 9 -7.47 -9.92 -13.25
CA ALA A 9 -8.88 -9.88 -12.89
C ALA A 9 -9.13 -8.99 -11.65
N TYR A 10 -8.29 -9.13 -10.62
CA TYR A 10 -8.35 -8.25 -9.44
C TYR A 10 -8.11 -6.79 -9.81
N GLN A 11 -7.05 -6.50 -10.57
CA GLN A 11 -6.76 -5.14 -11.00
C GLN A 11 -7.91 -4.53 -11.79
N ALA A 12 -8.48 -5.24 -12.75
CA ALA A 12 -9.61 -4.77 -13.55
C ALA A 12 -10.83 -4.43 -12.68
N ALA A 13 -11.17 -5.28 -11.71
CA ALA A 13 -12.29 -5.05 -10.81
C ALA A 13 -12.03 -3.86 -9.86
N ILE A 14 -10.81 -3.71 -9.36
CA ILE A 14 -10.38 -2.57 -8.52
C ILE A 14 -10.51 -1.27 -9.33
N GLU A 15 -9.92 -1.21 -10.53
CA GLU A 15 -9.98 -0.01 -11.37
C GLU A 15 -11.44 0.35 -11.71
N GLN A 16 -12.25 -0.62 -12.11
CA GLN A 16 -13.66 -0.38 -12.39
C GLN A 16 -14.43 0.15 -11.17
N TYR A 17 -14.14 -0.38 -9.96
CA TYR A 17 -14.77 0.09 -8.74
C TYR A 17 -14.34 1.53 -8.41
N LEU A 18 -13.04 1.83 -8.49
CA LEU A 18 -12.49 3.16 -8.23
C LEU A 18 -13.01 4.21 -9.23
N GLU A 19 -13.15 3.86 -10.51
CA GLU A 19 -13.71 4.73 -11.54
C GLU A 19 -15.15 5.17 -11.22
N GLY A 20 -15.92 4.34 -10.56
CA GLY A 20 -17.31 4.60 -10.18
C GLY A 20 -17.50 5.47 -8.95
N LEU A 21 -16.42 5.78 -8.16
CA LEU A 21 -16.60 6.37 -6.84
C LEU A 21 -17.02 7.84 -6.82
N PHE A 22 -16.49 8.68 -7.71
CA PHE A 22 -16.66 10.12 -7.63
C PHE A 22 -17.25 10.68 -8.93
N SER A 23 -18.34 11.47 -8.78
CA SER A 23 -18.96 12.21 -9.89
C SER A 23 -18.49 13.65 -9.88
N THR A 24 -18.09 14.17 -11.06
CA THR A 24 -17.65 15.56 -11.22
C THR A 24 -18.79 16.55 -11.45
N ASP A 25 -20.04 16.09 -11.49
CA ASP A 25 -21.24 16.89 -11.79
C ASP A 25 -21.73 17.73 -10.60
N LYS A 26 -20.82 18.21 -9.77
CA LYS A 26 -21.13 19.01 -8.59
C LYS A 26 -20.52 20.40 -8.71
N PRO A 27 -21.05 21.43 -8.03
CA PRO A 27 -20.44 22.76 -8.00
C PRO A 27 -18.99 22.77 -7.51
N TYR A 28 -18.62 21.75 -6.72
CA TYR A 28 -17.27 21.48 -6.22
C TYR A 28 -16.56 20.34 -6.96
N GLY A 29 -16.94 20.06 -8.20
CA GLY A 29 -16.44 18.96 -9.02
C GLY A 29 -14.91 18.96 -9.18
N ARG A 30 -14.25 20.13 -9.12
CA ARG A 30 -12.78 20.20 -9.16
C ARG A 30 -12.09 19.45 -8.02
N LEU A 31 -12.72 19.35 -6.84
CA LEU A 31 -12.20 18.50 -5.76
C LEU A 31 -12.20 17.02 -6.20
N GLN A 32 -13.32 16.58 -6.74
CA GLN A 32 -13.49 15.19 -7.20
C GLN A 32 -12.57 14.88 -8.40
N GLU A 33 -12.33 15.85 -9.28
CA GLU A 33 -11.33 15.71 -10.35
C GLU A 33 -9.92 15.49 -9.78
N ALA A 34 -9.50 16.28 -8.78
CA ALA A 34 -8.19 16.14 -8.14
C ALA A 34 -8.05 14.78 -7.40
N MET A 35 -9.11 14.34 -6.69
CA MET A 35 -9.16 13.01 -6.07
C MET A 35 -9.02 11.90 -7.12
N ARG A 36 -9.81 11.94 -8.18
CA ARG A 36 -9.77 10.96 -9.29
C ARG A 36 -8.43 10.95 -10.02
N TYR A 37 -7.85 12.13 -10.25
CA TYR A 37 -6.55 12.27 -10.91
C TYR A 37 -5.46 11.44 -10.23
N SER A 38 -5.36 11.53 -8.90
CA SER A 38 -4.38 10.77 -8.13
C SER A 38 -4.79 9.30 -7.97
N LEU A 39 -6.06 9.03 -7.69
CA LEU A 39 -6.58 7.69 -7.46
C LEU A 39 -6.48 6.80 -8.72
N LEU A 40 -6.78 7.36 -9.89
CA LEU A 40 -6.74 6.67 -11.18
C LEU A 40 -5.40 6.89 -11.92
N GLY A 41 -4.39 7.41 -11.23
CA GLY A 41 -3.04 7.63 -11.77
C GLY A 41 -2.27 6.33 -12.10
N GLY A 42 -2.90 5.18 -11.96
CA GLY A 42 -2.30 3.86 -12.18
C GLY A 42 -1.58 3.32 -10.94
N GLY A 43 -0.82 2.25 -11.14
CA GLY A 43 -0.06 1.55 -10.10
C GLY A 43 -0.31 0.05 -10.11
N LYS A 44 0.51 -0.69 -9.36
CA LYS A 44 0.43 -2.16 -9.29
C LYS A 44 -0.77 -2.66 -8.50
N ARG A 45 -1.39 -1.83 -7.67
CA ARG A 45 -2.52 -2.19 -6.81
C ARG A 45 -2.24 -3.38 -5.89
N ILE A 46 -1.01 -3.52 -5.40
CA ILE A 46 -0.58 -4.67 -4.59
C ILE A 46 -1.45 -4.81 -3.32
N ARG A 47 -1.71 -3.69 -2.62
CA ARG A 47 -2.49 -3.68 -1.39
C ARG A 47 -3.92 -4.16 -1.60
N PRO A 48 -4.73 -3.59 -2.50
CA PRO A 48 -6.08 -4.10 -2.75
C PRO A 48 -6.08 -5.52 -3.34
N VAL A 49 -5.11 -5.90 -4.19
CA VAL A 49 -4.97 -7.28 -4.69
C VAL A 49 -4.77 -8.25 -3.54
N LEU A 50 -3.91 -7.92 -2.58
CA LEU A 50 -3.69 -8.74 -1.39
C LEU A 50 -4.97 -8.90 -0.55
N THR A 51 -5.74 -7.82 -0.37
CA THR A 51 -7.03 -7.87 0.33
C THR A 51 -8.00 -8.84 -0.37
N LEU A 52 -8.11 -8.76 -1.70
CA LEU A 52 -9.01 -9.63 -2.46
C LEU A 52 -8.57 -11.10 -2.42
N GLU A 53 -7.27 -11.37 -2.52
CA GLU A 53 -6.76 -12.74 -2.44
C GLU A 53 -6.98 -13.34 -1.05
N MET A 54 -6.75 -12.60 0.03
CA MET A 54 -7.04 -13.06 1.39
C MET A 54 -8.53 -13.35 1.58
N ALA A 55 -9.42 -12.51 1.04
CA ALA A 55 -10.86 -12.75 1.08
C ALA A 55 -11.24 -14.04 0.33
N ARG A 56 -10.66 -14.27 -0.86
CA ARG A 56 -10.84 -15.51 -1.64
C ARG A 56 -10.39 -16.75 -0.86
N LEU A 57 -9.20 -16.68 -0.26
CA LEU A 57 -8.64 -17.78 0.55
C LEU A 57 -9.51 -18.07 1.79
N GLY A 58 -10.19 -17.06 2.31
CA GLY A 58 -11.20 -17.21 3.36
C GLY A 58 -12.53 -17.79 2.89
N GLY A 59 -12.67 -18.11 1.58
CA GLY A 59 -13.80 -18.86 1.03
C GLY A 59 -15.00 -18.02 0.61
N ILE A 60 -14.89 -16.68 0.55
CA ILE A 60 -15.96 -15.83 0.02
C ILE A 60 -15.71 -15.45 -1.45
N ASP A 61 -16.76 -15.02 -2.14
CA ASP A 61 -16.57 -14.30 -3.40
C ASP A 61 -15.80 -13.01 -3.13
N TRP A 62 -14.59 -12.93 -3.67
CA TRP A 62 -13.68 -11.81 -3.45
C TRP A 62 -14.25 -10.45 -3.92
N HIS A 63 -15.23 -10.43 -4.83
CA HIS A 63 -15.90 -9.19 -5.23
C HIS A 63 -16.60 -8.51 -4.04
N LEU A 64 -17.03 -9.27 -3.04
CA LEU A 64 -17.63 -8.71 -1.83
C LEU A 64 -16.65 -7.90 -0.99
N ALA A 65 -15.34 -8.17 -1.10
CA ALA A 65 -14.28 -7.45 -0.40
C ALA A 65 -13.79 -6.18 -1.13
N LEU A 66 -14.31 -5.89 -2.35
CA LEU A 66 -13.92 -4.69 -3.11
C LEU A 66 -14.05 -3.39 -2.32
N PRO A 67 -15.12 -3.13 -1.52
CA PRO A 67 -15.18 -1.92 -0.71
C PRO A 67 -14.01 -1.78 0.28
N TYR A 68 -13.57 -2.87 0.92
CA TYR A 68 -12.46 -2.87 1.86
C TYR A 68 -11.12 -2.66 1.14
N ALA A 69 -10.93 -3.35 0.02
CA ALA A 69 -9.74 -3.23 -0.82
C ALA A 69 -9.58 -1.79 -1.38
N CYS A 70 -10.67 -1.21 -1.87
CA CYS A 70 -10.67 0.15 -2.41
C CYS A 70 -10.56 1.21 -1.31
N ALA A 71 -11.15 1.00 -0.11
CA ALA A 71 -10.95 1.89 1.03
C ALA A 71 -9.47 2.03 1.40
N LEU A 72 -8.76 0.91 1.44
CA LEU A 72 -7.31 0.92 1.69
C LEU A 72 -6.55 1.68 0.60
N GLU A 73 -6.95 1.57 -0.67
CA GLU A 73 -6.32 2.30 -1.77
C GLU A 73 -6.62 3.81 -1.72
N LEU A 74 -7.80 4.22 -1.22
CA LEU A 74 -8.08 5.63 -0.95
C LEU A 74 -7.14 6.19 0.12
N VAL A 75 -6.94 5.45 1.21
CA VAL A 75 -5.99 5.82 2.27
C VAL A 75 -4.56 5.90 1.73
N HIS A 76 -4.14 4.92 0.94
CA HIS A 76 -2.82 4.97 0.29
C HIS A 76 -2.70 6.18 -0.65
N THR A 77 -3.76 6.51 -1.39
CA THR A 77 -3.73 7.63 -2.34
C THR A 77 -3.63 8.97 -1.63
N TYR A 78 -4.36 9.19 -0.53
CA TYR A 78 -4.22 10.45 0.22
C TYR A 78 -2.80 10.62 0.75
N SER A 79 -2.18 9.55 1.26
CA SER A 79 -0.82 9.65 1.78
C SER A 79 0.17 10.09 0.70
N LEU A 80 0.03 9.55 -0.52
CA LEU A 80 0.86 9.99 -1.65
C LEU A 80 0.62 11.45 -2.04
N ILE A 81 -0.65 11.91 -2.03
CA ILE A 81 -0.97 13.31 -2.34
C ILE A 81 -0.31 14.25 -1.33
N HIS A 82 -0.38 13.90 -0.03
CA HIS A 82 0.19 14.73 1.03
C HIS A 82 1.71 14.65 1.09
N ASP A 83 2.29 13.48 0.84
CA ASP A 83 3.75 13.32 0.76
C ASP A 83 4.36 14.18 -0.36
N ASP A 84 3.66 14.32 -1.50
CA ASP A 84 4.12 15.12 -2.63
C ASP A 84 4.11 16.65 -2.38
N LEU A 85 3.45 17.14 -1.31
CA LEU A 85 3.30 18.59 -1.07
C LEU A 85 4.65 19.29 -0.82
N PRO A 86 4.76 20.62 -1.12
CA PRO A 86 5.98 21.39 -0.89
C PRO A 86 6.47 21.42 0.56
N CYS A 87 5.59 21.18 1.54
CA CYS A 87 5.95 21.08 2.96
C CYS A 87 6.40 19.67 3.38
N MET A 88 6.42 18.72 2.46
CA MET A 88 6.82 17.32 2.64
C MET A 88 7.98 17.00 1.70
N ASP A 89 7.83 16.08 0.75
CA ASP A 89 8.88 15.67 -0.18
C ASP A 89 9.06 16.64 -1.38
N ASP A 90 8.11 17.58 -1.61
CA ASP A 90 8.07 18.53 -2.76
C ASP A 90 8.26 17.87 -4.13
N ASP A 91 7.68 16.70 -4.31
CA ASP A 91 7.79 15.93 -5.55
C ASP A 91 7.02 16.60 -6.71
N ASN A 92 7.68 16.78 -7.86
CA ASN A 92 7.06 17.34 -9.05
C ASN A 92 6.31 16.30 -9.90
N LEU A 93 6.78 15.05 -9.85
CA LEU A 93 6.27 13.95 -10.66
C LEU A 93 6.01 12.72 -9.81
N ARG A 94 4.90 12.05 -10.07
CA ARG A 94 4.57 10.73 -9.53
C ARG A 94 4.06 9.81 -10.64
N ARG A 95 4.70 8.65 -10.79
CA ARG A 95 4.40 7.70 -11.88
C ARG A 95 4.46 8.35 -13.27
N GLY A 96 5.42 9.26 -13.48
CA GLY A 96 5.62 9.97 -14.75
C GLY A 96 4.60 11.07 -15.06
N LYS A 97 3.69 11.40 -14.13
CA LYS A 97 2.72 12.50 -14.26
C LYS A 97 2.99 13.59 -13.22
N PRO A 98 2.61 14.85 -13.47
CA PRO A 98 2.65 15.90 -12.46
C PRO A 98 1.92 15.45 -11.19
N THR A 99 2.48 15.78 -10.01
CA THR A 99 1.81 15.51 -8.73
C THR A 99 0.53 16.32 -8.57
N CYS A 100 -0.35 15.93 -7.66
CA CYS A 100 -1.66 16.57 -7.49
C CYS A 100 -1.53 18.09 -7.26
N HIS A 101 -0.58 18.52 -6.43
CA HIS A 101 -0.38 19.94 -6.15
C HIS A 101 0.16 20.72 -7.35
N LYS A 102 0.94 20.09 -8.23
CA LYS A 102 1.40 20.72 -9.49
C LYS A 102 0.26 20.84 -10.50
N ALA A 103 -0.65 19.86 -10.57
CA ALA A 103 -1.76 19.83 -11.53
C ALA A 103 -2.96 20.68 -11.10
N TYR A 104 -3.27 20.73 -9.80
CA TYR A 104 -4.48 21.35 -9.26
C TYR A 104 -4.23 22.47 -8.25
N GLY A 105 -2.99 22.67 -7.83
CA GLY A 105 -2.60 23.62 -6.78
C GLY A 105 -2.65 22.99 -5.38
N GLU A 106 -1.86 23.55 -4.45
CA GLU A 106 -1.66 23.03 -3.10
C GLU A 106 -2.97 22.91 -2.31
N THR A 107 -3.82 23.94 -2.36
CA THR A 107 -5.09 23.94 -1.64
C THR A 107 -5.99 22.77 -2.02
N LEU A 108 -6.13 22.49 -3.33
CA LEU A 108 -6.93 21.36 -3.78
C LEU A 108 -6.27 20.02 -3.47
N ALA A 109 -4.94 19.93 -3.50
CA ALA A 109 -4.22 18.74 -3.12
C ALA A 109 -4.44 18.38 -1.64
N VAL A 110 -4.31 19.36 -0.73
CA VAL A 110 -4.63 19.16 0.69
C VAL A 110 -6.07 18.67 0.87
N LEU A 111 -7.04 19.38 0.29
CA LEU A 111 -8.46 19.03 0.43
C LEU A 111 -8.80 17.69 -0.23
N ALA A 112 -8.12 17.30 -1.33
CA ALA A 112 -8.31 16.00 -1.95
C ALA A 112 -7.83 14.85 -1.05
N GLY A 113 -6.67 15.01 -0.40
CA GLY A 113 -6.20 14.07 0.61
C GLY A 113 -7.14 13.99 1.81
N ASP A 114 -7.57 15.13 2.33
CA ASP A 114 -8.53 15.20 3.45
C ASP A 114 -9.84 14.47 3.13
N ALA A 115 -10.37 14.66 1.90
CA ALA A 115 -11.63 14.05 1.50
C ALA A 115 -11.52 12.54 1.24
N LEU A 116 -10.38 12.03 0.75
CA LEU A 116 -10.17 10.60 0.51
C LEU A 116 -10.22 9.77 1.81
N GLN A 117 -9.79 10.33 2.93
CA GLN A 117 -9.78 9.62 4.21
C GLN A 117 -11.20 9.27 4.71
N PRO A 118 -12.15 10.22 4.90
CA PRO A 118 -13.50 9.88 5.33
C PRO A 118 -14.23 9.02 4.28
N GLU A 119 -13.97 9.21 3.00
CA GLU A 119 -14.54 8.36 1.95
C GLU A 119 -14.09 6.90 2.08
N ALA A 120 -12.84 6.63 2.48
CA ALA A 120 -12.38 5.28 2.76
C ALA A 120 -13.20 4.61 3.87
N PHE A 121 -13.43 5.31 4.97
CA PHE A 121 -14.25 4.78 6.08
C PHE A 121 -15.73 4.64 5.69
N ARG A 122 -16.26 5.55 4.86
CA ARG A 122 -17.60 5.44 4.32
C ARG A 122 -17.76 4.18 3.47
N LEU A 123 -16.80 3.85 2.59
CA LEU A 123 -16.83 2.62 1.79
C LEU A 123 -16.94 1.37 2.66
N ILE A 124 -16.18 1.30 3.75
CA ILE A 124 -16.25 0.17 4.69
C ILE A 124 -17.60 0.15 5.40
N ALA A 125 -18.05 1.28 5.93
CA ALA A 125 -19.29 1.40 6.68
C ALA A 125 -20.54 1.02 5.85
N GLU A 126 -20.51 1.34 4.56
CA GLU A 126 -21.61 1.08 3.62
C GLU A 126 -21.41 -0.21 2.80
N ALA A 127 -20.36 -1.02 3.06
CA ALA A 127 -20.05 -2.21 2.29
C ALA A 127 -21.24 -3.18 2.26
N PRO A 128 -21.82 -3.45 1.08
CA PRO A 128 -22.95 -4.37 0.98
C PRO A 128 -22.51 -5.79 1.35
N CYS A 129 -23.44 -6.59 1.87
CA CYS A 129 -23.22 -7.99 2.24
C CYS A 129 -22.19 -8.25 3.36
N MET A 130 -21.63 -7.22 4.00
CA MET A 130 -20.78 -7.35 5.17
C MET A 130 -21.58 -7.16 6.46
N SER A 131 -21.28 -7.97 7.50
CA SER A 131 -21.93 -7.80 8.81
C SER A 131 -21.49 -6.49 9.49
N ALA A 132 -22.27 -6.02 10.45
CA ALA A 132 -21.90 -4.83 11.23
C ALA A 132 -20.58 -5.03 11.97
N GLU A 133 -20.36 -6.22 12.53
CA GLU A 133 -19.13 -6.60 13.22
C GLU A 133 -17.92 -6.56 12.27
N SER A 134 -18.06 -7.10 11.06
CA SER A 134 -17.01 -7.07 10.03
C SER A 134 -16.66 -5.63 9.63
N ARG A 135 -17.67 -4.77 9.44
CA ARG A 135 -17.46 -3.35 9.11
C ARG A 135 -16.74 -2.60 10.24
N VAL A 136 -17.17 -2.79 11.49
CA VAL A 136 -16.53 -2.15 12.66
C VAL A 136 -15.08 -2.61 12.80
N GLU A 137 -14.83 -3.92 12.65
CA GLU A 137 -13.47 -4.46 12.73
C GLU A 137 -12.59 -3.96 11.58
N ALA A 138 -13.11 -3.89 10.36
CA ALA A 138 -12.38 -3.33 9.22
C ALA A 138 -12.04 -1.84 9.41
N ILE A 139 -12.97 -1.05 9.97
CA ILE A 139 -12.70 0.35 10.35
C ILE A 139 -11.61 0.42 11.41
N ARG A 140 -11.64 -0.45 12.44
CA ARG A 140 -10.61 -0.52 13.47
C ARG A 140 -9.23 -0.82 12.87
N VAL A 141 -9.15 -1.82 11.98
CA VAL A 141 -7.90 -2.20 11.29
C VAL A 141 -7.35 -1.02 10.49
N LEU A 142 -8.17 -0.43 9.62
CA LEU A 142 -7.73 0.64 8.74
C LEU A 142 -7.36 1.91 9.51
N SER A 143 -8.14 2.29 10.51
CA SER A 143 -7.87 3.49 11.32
C SER A 143 -6.59 3.36 12.15
N HIS A 144 -6.30 2.17 12.69
CA HIS A 144 -5.04 1.91 13.39
C HIS A 144 -3.85 1.99 12.42
N ALA A 145 -3.96 1.33 11.27
CA ALA A 145 -2.88 1.29 10.29
C ALA A 145 -2.56 2.67 9.68
N ALA A 146 -3.59 3.48 9.44
CA ALA A 146 -3.42 4.82 8.87
C ALA A 146 -3.10 5.91 9.90
N GLY A 147 -3.36 5.64 11.18
CA GLY A 147 -3.39 6.64 12.24
C GLY A 147 -2.05 7.02 12.86
N ALA A 148 -2.16 7.66 14.04
CA ALA A 148 -1.03 8.23 14.79
C ALA A 148 -0.03 7.17 15.32
N ASP A 149 -0.46 5.91 15.47
CA ASP A 149 0.41 4.78 15.87
C ASP A 149 0.76 3.86 14.69
N GLY A 150 0.43 4.28 13.47
CA GLY A 150 0.66 3.55 12.23
C GLY A 150 1.44 4.37 11.20
N MET A 151 0.90 4.48 9.99
CA MET A 151 1.56 5.13 8.85
C MET A 151 1.97 6.57 9.14
N VAL A 152 1.14 7.37 9.81
CA VAL A 152 1.48 8.76 10.17
C VAL A 152 2.65 8.81 11.15
N ALA A 153 2.73 7.90 12.14
CA ALA A 153 3.90 7.81 13.01
C ALA A 153 5.18 7.49 12.22
N GLY A 154 5.10 6.56 11.28
CA GLY A 154 6.21 6.24 10.38
C GLY A 154 6.66 7.45 9.57
N GLN A 155 5.72 8.24 9.06
CA GLN A 155 6.00 9.49 8.34
C GLN A 155 6.68 10.54 9.23
N VAL A 156 6.24 10.70 10.48
CA VAL A 156 6.91 11.61 11.44
C VAL A 156 8.36 11.21 11.69
N ILE A 157 8.62 9.90 11.86
CA ILE A 157 9.98 9.41 12.06
C ILE A 157 10.85 9.68 10.82
N ASP A 158 10.33 9.38 9.64
CA ASP A 158 11.03 9.59 8.38
C ASP A 158 11.37 11.06 8.12
N THR A 159 10.42 11.97 8.37
CA THR A 159 10.56 13.39 8.03
C THR A 159 11.26 14.21 9.11
N LEU A 160 11.03 13.91 10.39
CA LEU A 160 11.41 14.81 11.50
C LEU A 160 12.41 14.23 12.50
N CYS A 161 12.45 12.89 12.68
CA CYS A 161 13.26 12.31 13.74
C CYS A 161 14.64 11.84 13.25
N GLY A 162 14.73 11.42 11.99
CA GLY A 162 15.90 10.75 11.44
C GLY A 162 16.08 9.34 12.00
N VAL A 163 16.80 8.51 11.27
CA VAL A 163 17.16 7.14 11.66
C VAL A 163 18.68 6.94 11.46
N SER A 164 19.31 6.14 12.31
CA SER A 164 20.75 5.93 12.27
C SER A 164 21.15 4.46 12.34
N THR A 165 20.24 3.59 12.77
CA THR A 165 20.50 2.16 12.95
C THR A 165 19.54 1.32 12.12
N GLN A 166 19.96 0.09 11.81
CA GLN A 166 19.10 -0.88 11.13
C GLN A 166 17.78 -1.12 11.88
N GLN A 167 17.80 -1.12 13.21
CA GLN A 167 16.60 -1.34 14.02
C GLN A 167 15.62 -0.17 13.90
N GLU A 168 16.11 1.06 13.99
CA GLU A 168 15.29 2.28 13.81
C GLU A 168 14.72 2.35 12.40
N LEU A 169 15.54 2.10 11.37
CA LEU A 169 15.14 2.06 9.97
C LEU A 169 14.04 1.00 9.73
N THR A 170 14.24 -0.21 10.25
CA THR A 170 13.23 -1.27 10.17
C THR A 170 11.93 -0.88 10.88
N GLY A 171 12.02 -0.23 12.05
CA GLY A 171 10.86 0.25 12.80
C GLY A 171 10.09 1.33 12.02
N MET A 172 10.80 2.30 11.46
CA MET A 172 10.22 3.37 10.64
C MET A 172 9.49 2.80 9.42
N TYR A 173 10.13 1.93 8.63
CA TYR A 173 9.51 1.35 7.44
C TYR A 173 8.33 0.41 7.75
N ARG A 174 8.37 -0.30 8.89
CA ARG A 174 7.21 -1.06 9.34
C ARG A 174 6.00 -0.18 9.58
N LEU A 175 6.18 0.99 10.16
CA LEU A 175 5.10 1.94 10.39
C LEU A 175 4.71 2.65 9.10
N LYS A 176 5.66 3.24 8.35
CA LYS A 176 5.35 4.03 7.16
C LYS A 176 4.71 3.19 6.04
N THR A 177 5.24 2.01 5.78
CA THR A 177 4.87 1.17 4.62
C THR A 177 4.26 -0.17 5.03
N GLY A 178 4.90 -0.89 5.96
CA GLY A 178 4.57 -2.26 6.33
C GLY A 178 3.17 -2.40 6.93
N VAL A 179 2.78 -1.48 7.81
CA VAL A 179 1.48 -1.50 8.48
C VAL A 179 0.30 -1.48 7.51
N MET A 180 0.43 -0.75 6.39
CA MET A 180 -0.62 -0.70 5.36
C MET A 180 -0.67 -1.98 4.51
N ILE A 181 0.44 -2.70 4.35
CA ILE A 181 0.47 -4.00 3.68
C ILE A 181 -0.12 -5.07 4.62
N SER A 182 0.20 -5.01 5.91
CA SER A 182 -0.40 -5.87 6.93
C SER A 182 -1.91 -5.65 7.04
N ALA A 183 -2.36 -4.38 7.03
CA ALA A 183 -3.77 -4.05 7.01
C ALA A 183 -4.49 -4.58 5.76
N ALA A 184 -3.82 -4.60 4.60
CA ALA A 184 -4.37 -5.19 3.38
C ALA A 184 -4.72 -6.67 3.57
N ALA A 185 -3.78 -7.45 4.10
CA ALA A 185 -4.01 -8.85 4.39
C ALA A 185 -5.11 -9.04 5.45
N GLU A 186 -5.05 -8.27 6.52
CA GLU A 186 -5.99 -8.33 7.63
C GLU A 186 -7.42 -7.99 7.22
N LEU A 187 -7.62 -6.96 6.37
CA LEU A 187 -8.93 -6.58 5.84
C LEU A 187 -9.59 -7.70 5.03
N GLY A 188 -8.80 -8.43 4.21
CA GLY A 188 -9.32 -9.60 3.49
C GLY A 188 -9.75 -10.73 4.42
N CYS A 189 -8.97 -10.99 5.48
CA CYS A 189 -9.33 -11.95 6.52
C CYS A 189 -10.60 -11.54 7.29
N VAL A 190 -10.74 -10.25 7.60
CA VAL A 190 -11.94 -9.70 8.27
C VAL A 190 -13.17 -9.83 7.35
N ALA A 191 -13.03 -9.50 6.07
CA ALA A 191 -14.12 -9.63 5.10
C ALA A 191 -14.67 -11.06 5.00
N SER A 192 -13.78 -12.05 5.08
CA SER A 192 -14.13 -13.47 4.97
C SER A 192 -14.41 -14.17 6.30
N GLY A 193 -14.23 -13.49 7.43
CA GLY A 193 -14.42 -14.09 8.75
C GLY A 193 -13.39 -15.18 9.09
N MET A 194 -12.18 -15.07 8.57
CA MET A 194 -11.10 -16.02 8.86
C MET A 194 -10.83 -16.17 10.36
N PRO A 195 -10.51 -17.42 10.82
CA PRO A 195 -10.08 -17.65 12.21
C PRO A 195 -8.88 -16.80 12.60
N ALA A 196 -8.79 -16.46 13.90
CA ALA A 196 -7.73 -15.61 14.45
C ALA A 196 -6.32 -16.13 14.12
N THR A 197 -6.11 -17.45 14.12
CA THR A 197 -4.83 -18.09 13.79
C THR A 197 -4.40 -17.82 12.35
N MET A 198 -5.32 -17.97 11.39
CA MET A 198 -5.06 -17.66 9.98
C MET A 198 -4.83 -16.17 9.78
N ARG A 199 -5.62 -15.31 10.45
CA ARG A 199 -5.43 -13.86 10.42
C ARG A 199 -4.04 -13.45 10.92
N GLN A 200 -3.53 -14.06 12.00
CA GLN A 200 -2.17 -13.83 12.49
C GLN A 200 -1.11 -14.27 11.46
N GLN A 201 -1.30 -15.40 10.80
CA GLN A 201 -0.41 -15.87 9.73
C GLN A 201 -0.42 -14.92 8.52
N ALA A 202 -1.59 -14.41 8.12
CA ALA A 202 -1.72 -13.42 7.05
C ALA A 202 -0.96 -12.12 7.37
N ILE A 203 -1.07 -11.64 8.61
CA ILE A 203 -0.35 -10.46 9.09
C ILE A 203 1.17 -10.72 9.09
N ALA A 204 1.60 -11.90 9.56
CA ALA A 204 3.02 -12.29 9.56
C ALA A 204 3.59 -12.37 8.14
N PHE A 205 2.85 -12.94 7.20
CA PHE A 205 3.19 -12.92 5.77
C PHE A 205 3.36 -11.50 5.26
N ALA A 206 2.37 -10.65 5.49
CA ALA A 206 2.32 -9.28 4.98
C ALA A 206 3.40 -8.37 5.61
N ASP A 207 3.75 -8.55 6.89
CA ASP A 207 4.86 -7.85 7.57
C ASP A 207 6.19 -8.11 6.85
N LYS A 208 6.47 -9.38 6.52
CA LYS A 208 7.70 -9.74 5.83
C LYS A 208 7.71 -9.30 4.36
N LEU A 209 6.56 -9.41 3.69
CA LEU A 209 6.39 -8.92 2.33
C LEU A 209 6.64 -7.41 2.25
N GLY A 210 6.10 -6.64 3.21
CA GLY A 210 6.27 -5.19 3.28
C GLY A 210 7.72 -4.79 3.51
N LEU A 211 8.43 -5.50 4.38
CA LEU A 211 9.85 -5.22 4.64
C LEU A 211 10.72 -5.58 3.42
N ALA A 212 10.49 -6.74 2.79
CA ALA A 212 11.19 -7.12 1.55
C ALA A 212 10.95 -6.09 0.44
N PHE A 213 9.70 -5.64 0.31
CA PHE A 213 9.32 -4.61 -0.67
C PHE A 213 10.13 -3.32 -0.48
N GLN A 214 10.26 -2.83 0.76
CA GLN A 214 10.98 -1.59 1.05
C GLN A 214 12.48 -1.73 0.86
N ILE A 215 13.09 -2.82 1.35
CA ILE A 215 14.53 -3.07 1.12
C ILE A 215 14.82 -3.12 -0.39
N ARG A 216 13.92 -3.72 -1.17
CA ARG A 216 14.06 -3.78 -2.63
C ARG A 216 13.89 -2.41 -3.29
N ASP A 217 13.01 -1.54 -2.78
CA ASP A 217 12.88 -0.16 -3.25
C ASP A 217 14.18 0.62 -3.05
N ASP A 218 14.78 0.56 -1.86
CA ASP A 218 16.06 1.21 -1.56
C ASP A 218 17.19 0.70 -2.48
N MET A 219 17.20 -0.60 -2.79
CA MET A 219 18.17 -1.15 -3.75
C MET A 219 17.95 -0.59 -5.16
N LEU A 220 16.69 -0.47 -5.60
CA LEU A 220 16.35 0.04 -6.93
C LEU A 220 16.67 1.52 -7.08
N ASP A 221 16.61 2.31 -6.01
CA ASP A 221 17.03 3.70 -6.02
C ASP A 221 18.54 3.85 -6.29
N VAL A 222 19.35 2.83 -5.97
CA VAL A 222 20.82 2.86 -6.19
C VAL A 222 21.23 2.23 -7.51
N VAL A 223 20.58 1.11 -7.93
CA VAL A 223 21.03 0.30 -9.08
C VAL A 223 20.01 0.26 -10.23
N GLY A 224 18.89 0.97 -10.10
CA GLY A 224 17.82 1.00 -11.08
C GLY A 224 18.21 1.76 -12.36
N ASP A 225 17.30 1.74 -13.33
CA ASP A 225 17.34 2.56 -14.55
C ASP A 225 16.25 3.62 -14.44
N GLU A 226 16.59 4.90 -14.53
CA GLU A 226 15.65 6.03 -14.42
C GLU A 226 14.45 5.90 -15.36
N ALA A 227 14.68 5.43 -16.59
CA ALA A 227 13.62 5.22 -17.56
C ALA A 227 12.62 4.13 -17.14
N VAL A 228 13.05 3.20 -16.27
CA VAL A 228 12.24 2.10 -15.76
C VAL A 228 11.61 2.46 -14.40
N PHE A 229 12.34 3.18 -13.55
CA PHE A 229 11.90 3.50 -12.19
C PHE A 229 10.85 4.64 -12.16
N GLY A 230 10.92 5.57 -13.11
CA GLY A 230 9.97 6.69 -13.23
C GLY A 230 10.16 7.82 -12.21
N LYS A 231 11.29 7.79 -11.47
CA LYS A 231 11.83 8.84 -10.61
C LYS A 231 13.33 8.99 -10.88
N PRO A 232 13.97 10.14 -10.57
CA PRO A 232 15.42 10.25 -10.55
C PRO A 232 16.03 9.21 -9.61
N ILE A 233 17.15 8.60 -10.00
CA ILE A 233 17.91 7.67 -9.17
C ILE A 233 18.71 8.49 -8.14
N GLY A 234 18.75 8.00 -6.89
CA GLY A 234 19.49 8.65 -5.81
C GLY A 234 18.70 9.75 -5.11
N SER A 235 17.39 9.85 -5.32
CA SER A 235 16.51 10.83 -4.66
C SER A 235 16.62 10.76 -3.13
N ASP A 236 16.64 9.57 -2.55
CA ASP A 236 16.78 9.39 -1.10
C ASP A 236 18.11 9.97 -0.55
N ARG A 237 19.20 9.85 -1.32
CA ARG A 237 20.50 10.46 -0.95
C ARG A 237 20.50 11.98 -1.07
N GLU A 238 19.85 12.52 -2.09
CA GLU A 238 19.71 13.99 -2.24
C GLU A 238 18.92 14.59 -1.10
N GLU A 239 17.93 13.87 -0.58
CA GLU A 239 17.11 14.23 0.58
C GLU A 239 17.80 13.95 1.92
N GLY A 240 19.00 13.32 1.91
CA GLY A 240 19.76 12.99 3.12
C GLY A 240 19.13 11.85 3.95
N LYS A 241 18.25 11.04 3.37
CA LYS A 241 17.62 9.89 4.01
C LYS A 241 18.62 8.74 4.13
N VAL A 242 18.59 8.04 5.25
CA VAL A 242 19.35 6.79 5.46
C VAL A 242 18.52 5.63 4.94
N THR A 243 19.12 4.81 4.07
CA THR A 243 18.49 3.66 3.43
C THR A 243 19.03 2.34 3.94
N PHE A 244 18.38 1.21 3.62
CA PHE A 244 18.93 -0.12 3.91
C PHE A 244 20.24 -0.36 3.18
N VAL A 245 20.46 0.24 2.00
CA VAL A 245 21.74 0.12 1.27
C VAL A 245 22.88 0.80 2.01
N ASP A 246 22.62 1.93 2.69
CA ASP A 246 23.64 2.61 3.50
C ASP A 246 24.03 1.79 4.74
N VAL A 247 23.09 1.05 5.32
CA VAL A 247 23.29 0.29 6.56
C VAL A 247 23.83 -1.12 6.29
N LEU A 248 23.35 -1.81 5.26
CA LEU A 248 23.66 -3.22 4.98
C LEU A 248 24.56 -3.43 3.77
N GLY A 249 24.69 -2.43 2.89
CA GLY A 249 25.24 -2.60 1.56
C GLY A 249 24.31 -3.43 0.65
N LEU A 250 24.59 -3.42 -0.65
CA LEU A 250 23.74 -4.13 -1.64
C LEU A 250 23.63 -5.65 -1.39
N GLU A 251 24.73 -6.31 -1.01
CA GLU A 251 24.71 -7.77 -0.74
C GLU A 251 23.96 -8.08 0.55
N GLY A 252 24.10 -7.26 1.59
CA GLY A 252 23.31 -7.40 2.81
C GLY A 252 21.80 -7.20 2.57
N CYS A 253 21.44 -6.24 1.70
CA CYS A 253 20.06 -6.05 1.27
C CYS A 253 19.50 -7.26 0.52
N ARG A 254 20.26 -7.88 -0.41
CA ARG A 254 19.84 -9.12 -1.10
C ARG A 254 19.54 -10.22 -0.12
N THR A 255 20.47 -10.51 0.79
CA THR A 255 20.28 -11.51 1.84
C THR A 255 19.07 -11.21 2.72
N ALA A 256 18.85 -9.94 3.08
CA ALA A 256 17.70 -9.53 3.89
C ALA A 256 16.36 -9.70 3.13
N VAL A 257 16.31 -9.40 1.84
CA VAL A 257 15.12 -9.64 0.98
C VAL A 257 14.82 -11.13 0.90
N GLU A 258 15.80 -11.99 0.58
CA GLU A 258 15.66 -13.44 0.51
C GLU A 258 15.13 -14.01 1.84
N GLU A 259 15.68 -13.58 2.98
CA GLU A 259 15.25 -14.01 4.30
C GLU A 259 13.82 -13.55 4.63
N CYS A 260 13.46 -12.31 4.27
CA CYS A 260 12.09 -11.81 4.44
C CYS A 260 11.10 -12.62 3.58
N THR A 261 11.42 -12.89 2.30
CA THR A 261 10.60 -13.70 1.40
C THR A 261 10.40 -15.10 1.98
N ARG A 262 11.48 -15.76 2.39
CA ARG A 262 11.43 -17.11 3.01
C ARG A 262 10.52 -17.14 4.26
N ARG A 263 10.63 -16.14 5.14
CA ARG A 263 9.77 -16.05 6.33
C ARG A 263 8.32 -15.73 5.99
N ALA A 264 8.06 -14.95 4.94
CA ALA A 264 6.71 -14.72 4.44
C ALA A 264 6.10 -16.05 3.98
N GLU A 265 6.82 -16.83 3.17
CA GLU A 265 6.39 -18.14 2.69
C GLU A 265 6.06 -19.09 3.85
N GLU A 266 6.96 -19.21 4.85
CA GLU A 266 6.77 -20.07 6.01
C GLU A 266 5.46 -19.76 6.78
N ALA A 267 5.05 -18.51 6.82
CA ALA A 267 3.82 -18.12 7.51
C ALA A 267 2.54 -18.68 6.86
N ILE A 268 2.56 -18.91 5.54
CA ILE A 268 1.39 -19.34 4.76
C ILE A 268 1.50 -20.78 4.24
N LEU A 269 2.63 -21.47 4.38
CA LEU A 269 2.80 -22.87 3.96
C LEU A 269 1.68 -23.80 4.44
N PRO A 270 1.11 -23.64 5.66
CA PRO A 270 0.01 -24.49 6.11
C PRO A 270 -1.32 -24.28 5.36
N TRP A 271 -1.42 -23.23 4.53
CA TRP A 271 -2.68 -22.87 3.87
C TRP A 271 -2.86 -23.67 2.58
N PRO A 272 -4.05 -24.21 2.31
CA PRO A 272 -4.36 -24.73 0.99
C PRO A 272 -4.41 -23.57 -0.02
N ASP A 273 -3.96 -23.83 -1.27
CA ASP A 273 -4.04 -22.89 -2.40
C ASP A 273 -3.30 -21.55 -2.18
N HIS A 274 -2.09 -21.60 -1.57
CA HIS A 274 -1.25 -20.44 -1.30
C HIS A 274 -0.33 -20.00 -2.47
N ASP A 275 -0.35 -20.71 -3.60
CA ASP A 275 0.56 -20.49 -4.75
C ASP A 275 0.54 -19.04 -5.26
N PHE A 276 -0.64 -18.37 -5.22
CA PHE A 276 -0.73 -16.99 -5.63
C PHE A 276 0.11 -16.07 -4.73
N LEU A 277 0.05 -16.28 -3.42
CA LEU A 277 0.79 -15.48 -2.44
C LEU A 277 2.31 -15.72 -2.54
N LEU A 278 2.73 -16.98 -2.80
CA LEU A 278 4.12 -17.29 -3.07
C LEU A 278 4.63 -16.56 -4.32
N THR A 279 3.88 -16.67 -5.42
CA THR A 279 4.24 -15.98 -6.66
C THR A 279 4.25 -14.45 -6.49
N LEU A 280 3.32 -13.91 -5.71
CA LEU A 280 3.33 -12.48 -5.37
C LEU A 280 4.61 -12.09 -4.63
N ALA A 281 5.03 -12.85 -3.61
CA ALA A 281 6.24 -12.60 -2.84
C ALA A 281 7.48 -12.60 -3.75
N HIS A 282 7.66 -13.63 -4.56
CA HIS A 282 8.77 -13.70 -5.52
C HIS A 282 8.74 -12.59 -6.57
N SER A 283 7.55 -12.20 -7.05
CA SER A 283 7.42 -11.11 -8.02
C SER A 283 7.89 -9.76 -7.46
N LEU A 284 7.77 -9.56 -6.14
CA LEU A 284 8.26 -8.36 -5.46
C LEU A 284 9.77 -8.42 -5.17
N GLU A 285 10.30 -9.61 -4.88
CA GLU A 285 11.73 -9.86 -4.72
C GLU A 285 12.49 -9.60 -6.02
N GLU A 286 11.98 -10.12 -7.16
CA GLU A 286 12.63 -10.05 -8.47
C GLU A 286 12.33 -8.76 -9.23
N ARG A 287 11.51 -7.86 -8.69
CA ARG A 287 11.06 -6.67 -9.41
C ARG A 287 12.22 -5.80 -9.87
N LYS A 288 12.05 -5.21 -11.04
CA LYS A 288 13.00 -4.29 -11.69
C LYS A 288 12.48 -2.85 -11.76
N LYS A 289 11.21 -2.64 -11.35
CA LYS A 289 10.52 -1.34 -11.35
C LYS A 289 9.37 -1.32 -10.32
#